data_1268f2e90e4ace0ed88610d6a400a18d
#
_entry.id   1268f2e90e4ace0ed88610d6a400a18d
#
_cell.length_a   1.000
_cell.length_b   1.000
_cell.length_c   1.000
_cell.angle_alpha   90.00
_cell.angle_beta   90.00
_cell.angle_gamma   90.00
#
_symmetry.space_group_name_H-M   'P 1'
#
loop_
_entity.id
_entity.type
_entity.pdbx_description
1 polymer ?
#
loop_
_entity_poly.entity_id
_entity_poly.type
_entity_poly.pdbx_seq_one_letter_code
_entity_poly.pdbx_strand_id
1 'polypeptide(L)'
;MTDTLPLSHPSPNCDTRPPGVSIDTVVLHATVLNTLEEVIAKFADPESRVSAHYTIDRDGTIASHVAEDHRAWHAGKSKMKDGRAGVNDFSIGIELVNLNDGTDPFPEEQIRAMRGLLRAILARHPIRHIVTHYECADPPGRKSDPVGFKPSWIHGL
;
A
#
# COMPACT_ATOMS: atom_id res chain seq x y z
N MET A 1 21.75 -11.08 6.36
CA MET A 1 20.55 -11.16 7.25
C MET A 1 19.80 -9.87 7.09
N THR A 2 18.63 -9.94 6.50
CA THR A 2 17.69 -8.81 6.54
C THR A 2 17.08 -8.81 7.93
N ASP A 3 17.43 -7.82 8.76
CA ASP A 3 16.71 -7.55 9.99
C ASP A 3 15.29 -7.15 9.61
N THR A 4 14.42 -8.15 9.54
CA THR A 4 12.98 -7.90 9.43
C THR A 4 12.50 -7.38 10.78
N LEU A 5 12.20 -6.09 10.84
CA LEU A 5 11.55 -5.52 12.00
C LEU A 5 10.24 -6.29 12.26
N PRO A 6 9.92 -6.61 13.52
CA PRO A 6 8.67 -7.30 13.83
C PRO A 6 7.48 -6.46 13.38
N LEU A 7 6.45 -7.13 12.83
CA LEU A 7 5.22 -6.49 12.41
C LEU A 7 4.46 -5.96 13.63
N SER A 8 3.98 -4.72 13.56
CA SER A 8 3.24 -4.12 14.68
C SER A 8 1.82 -4.69 14.82
N HIS A 9 1.17 -5.00 13.69
CA HIS A 9 -0.21 -5.49 13.63
C HIS A 9 -0.35 -6.55 12.52
N PRO A 10 0.14 -7.78 12.74
CA PRO A 10 0.16 -8.80 11.70
C PRO A 10 -1.22 -9.14 11.14
N SER A 11 -1.29 -9.34 9.81
CA SER A 11 -2.48 -9.84 9.13
C SER A 11 -2.26 -11.27 8.66
N PRO A 12 -3.26 -12.17 8.78
CA PRO A 12 -3.22 -13.50 8.19
C PRO A 12 -3.47 -13.49 6.68
N ASN A 13 -3.91 -12.37 6.12
CA ASN A 13 -4.32 -12.24 4.73
C ASN A 13 -3.12 -11.98 3.83
N CYS A 14 -2.24 -12.96 3.76
CA CYS A 14 -1.03 -12.89 2.93
C CYS A 14 -0.61 -14.30 2.51
N ASP A 15 0.26 -14.37 1.53
CA ASP A 15 0.86 -15.60 1.07
C ASP A 15 2.26 -15.33 0.50
N THR A 16 2.87 -16.34 -0.13
CA THR A 16 4.18 -16.19 -0.74
C THR A 16 4.07 -15.56 -2.12
N ARG A 17 5.08 -14.77 -2.48
CA ARG A 17 5.19 -14.25 -3.85
C ARG A 17 5.58 -15.37 -4.81
N PRO A 18 5.24 -15.25 -6.11
CA PRO A 18 5.74 -16.18 -7.12
C PRO A 18 7.28 -16.23 -7.10
N PRO A 19 7.89 -17.43 -7.31
CA PRO A 19 9.34 -17.56 -7.32
C PRO A 19 10.00 -16.66 -8.38
N GLY A 20 11.13 -16.04 -8.02
CA GLY A 20 11.95 -15.24 -8.93
C GLY A 20 11.39 -13.85 -9.25
N VAL A 21 10.29 -13.43 -8.62
CA VAL A 21 9.70 -12.12 -8.83
C VAL A 21 10.48 -11.06 -8.05
N SER A 22 10.88 -10.00 -8.74
CA SER A 22 11.46 -8.80 -8.12
C SER A 22 10.34 -7.84 -7.69
N ILE A 23 10.50 -7.25 -6.51
CA ILE A 23 9.59 -6.20 -6.01
C ILE A 23 10.04 -4.89 -6.64
N ASP A 24 9.26 -4.39 -7.60
CA ASP A 24 9.61 -3.20 -8.37
C ASP A 24 8.53 -2.11 -8.36
N THR A 25 7.43 -2.32 -7.63
CA THR A 25 6.27 -1.43 -7.63
C THR A 25 5.79 -1.15 -6.21
N VAL A 26 5.39 0.08 -5.95
CA VAL A 26 4.61 0.46 -4.78
C VAL A 26 3.23 0.91 -5.24
N VAL A 27 2.18 0.46 -4.56
CA VAL A 27 0.80 0.89 -4.80
C VAL A 27 0.30 1.66 -3.60
N LEU A 28 -0.15 2.89 -3.84
CA LEU A 28 -0.71 3.77 -2.82
C LEU A 28 -2.24 3.68 -2.84
N HIS A 29 -2.83 3.55 -1.65
CA HIS A 29 -4.27 3.40 -1.45
C HIS A 29 -4.79 4.42 -0.45
N ALA A 30 -6.10 4.68 -0.46
CA ALA A 30 -6.83 5.24 0.66
C ALA A 30 -7.73 4.16 1.26
N THR A 31 -7.82 4.13 2.59
CA THR A 31 -8.47 3.04 3.32
C THR A 31 -9.99 3.01 3.14
N VAL A 32 -10.59 4.13 2.80
CA VAL A 32 -12.06 4.36 2.87
C VAL A 32 -12.60 4.30 4.30
N LEU A 33 -11.86 3.68 5.21
CA LEU A 33 -12.16 3.64 6.64
C LEU A 33 -11.60 4.90 7.33
N ASN A 34 -12.27 5.31 8.41
CA ASN A 34 -11.96 6.58 9.07
C ASN A 34 -10.78 6.51 10.05
N THR A 35 -10.51 5.35 10.64
CA THR A 35 -9.51 5.20 11.68
C THR A 35 -8.54 4.06 11.40
N LEU A 36 -7.33 4.18 11.97
CA LEU A 36 -6.33 3.11 11.91
C LEU A 36 -6.84 1.84 12.58
N GLU A 37 -7.57 1.95 13.71
CA GLU A 37 -8.11 0.81 14.44
C GLU A 37 -9.07 -0.01 13.58
N GLU A 38 -9.92 0.65 12.78
CA GLU A 38 -10.82 -0.03 11.84
C GLU A 38 -10.04 -0.79 10.77
N VAL A 39 -8.95 -0.21 10.27
CA VAL A 39 -8.08 -0.85 9.27
C VAL A 39 -7.40 -2.08 9.87
N ILE A 40 -6.83 -1.94 11.07
CA ILE A 40 -6.17 -3.04 11.79
C ILE A 40 -7.14 -4.20 11.99
N ALA A 41 -8.37 -3.91 12.44
CA ALA A 41 -9.39 -4.93 12.66
C ALA A 41 -9.76 -5.64 11.36
N LYS A 42 -9.91 -4.90 10.26
CA LYS A 42 -10.23 -5.47 8.95
C LYS A 42 -9.12 -6.38 8.44
N PHE A 43 -7.87 -5.96 8.54
CA PHE A 43 -6.74 -6.75 8.07
C PHE A 43 -6.43 -7.96 8.96
N ALA A 44 -6.82 -7.91 10.25
CA ALA A 44 -6.70 -9.04 11.16
C ALA A 44 -7.79 -10.10 10.95
N ASP A 45 -8.88 -9.75 10.30
CA ASP A 45 -10.01 -10.64 10.04
C ASP A 45 -9.74 -11.50 8.79
N PRO A 46 -9.60 -12.82 8.92
CA PRO A 46 -9.38 -13.69 7.76
C PRO A 46 -10.56 -13.69 6.78
N GLU A 47 -11.76 -13.39 7.23
CA GLU A 47 -12.94 -13.33 6.37
C GLU A 47 -12.89 -12.10 5.43
N SER A 48 -12.17 -11.05 5.79
CA SER A 48 -12.05 -9.86 4.95
C SER A 48 -11.26 -10.09 3.67
N ARG A 49 -10.32 -11.02 3.69
CA ARG A 49 -9.44 -11.41 2.57
C ARG A 49 -8.71 -10.23 1.92
N VAL A 50 -8.40 -9.21 2.71
CA VAL A 50 -7.65 -8.04 2.28
C VAL A 50 -6.56 -7.71 3.29
N SER A 51 -5.49 -7.11 2.80
CA SER A 51 -4.39 -6.59 3.62
C SER A 51 -3.56 -5.60 2.81
N ALA A 52 -2.65 -4.93 3.48
CA ALA A 52 -1.56 -4.18 2.86
C ALA A 52 -0.29 -4.42 3.70
N HIS A 53 0.86 -4.02 3.19
CA HIS A 53 2.10 -4.12 3.97
C HIS A 53 2.11 -3.09 5.10
N TYR A 54 1.64 -1.87 4.81
CA TYR A 54 1.65 -0.75 5.75
C TYR A 54 0.36 0.05 5.70
N THR A 55 -0.01 0.62 6.84
CA THR A 55 -1.03 1.66 6.93
C THR A 55 -0.44 2.87 7.64
N ILE A 56 -0.67 4.06 7.11
CA ILE A 56 -0.21 5.32 7.68
C ILE A 56 -1.42 6.09 8.18
N ASP A 57 -1.45 6.36 9.47
CA ASP A 57 -2.50 7.15 10.11
C ASP A 57 -2.34 8.64 9.78
N ARG A 58 -3.36 9.40 10.08
CA ARG A 58 -3.42 10.85 9.83
C ARG A 58 -2.32 11.61 10.57
N ASP A 59 -1.90 11.15 11.73
CA ASP A 59 -0.81 11.74 12.54
C ASP A 59 0.59 11.29 12.10
N GLY A 60 0.69 10.42 11.09
CA GLY A 60 1.95 9.87 10.62
C GLY A 60 2.37 8.55 11.25
N THR A 61 1.61 8.02 12.20
CA THR A 61 1.86 6.70 12.78
C THR A 61 1.79 5.63 11.69
N ILE A 62 2.80 4.75 11.63
CA ILE A 62 2.88 3.67 10.63
C ILE A 62 2.63 2.33 11.32
N ALA A 63 1.61 1.61 10.87
CA ALA A 63 1.36 0.23 11.25
C ALA A 63 1.87 -0.70 10.14
N SER A 64 2.47 -1.84 10.51
CA SER A 64 2.94 -2.86 9.58
C SER A 64 2.16 -4.15 9.77
N HIS A 65 1.70 -4.75 8.67
CA HIS A 65 0.78 -5.89 8.70
C HIS A 65 1.33 -7.13 8.01
N VAL A 66 2.10 -6.97 6.95
CA VAL A 66 2.66 -8.05 6.13
C VAL A 66 4.12 -7.74 5.86
N ALA A 67 4.99 -8.75 5.98
CA ALA A 67 6.41 -8.58 5.63
C ALA A 67 6.56 -8.31 4.13
N GLU A 68 7.53 -7.47 3.77
CA GLU A 68 7.72 -7.06 2.37
C GLU A 68 8.03 -8.22 1.42
N ASP A 69 8.65 -9.27 1.90
CA ASP A 69 8.94 -10.48 1.11
C ASP A 69 7.72 -11.37 0.88
N HIS A 70 6.61 -11.11 1.59
CA HIS A 70 5.33 -11.77 1.37
C HIS A 70 4.40 -10.92 0.50
N ARG A 71 3.42 -11.59 -0.10
CA ARG A 71 2.41 -10.94 -0.92
C ARG A 71 1.22 -10.54 -0.05
N ALA A 72 1.00 -9.24 0.12
CA ALA A 72 -0.24 -8.72 0.70
C ALA A 72 -1.34 -8.67 -0.37
N TRP A 73 -2.58 -8.67 0.07
CA TRP A 73 -3.76 -8.69 -0.80
C TRP A 73 -4.41 -7.31 -0.84
N HIS A 74 -3.82 -6.39 -1.62
CA HIS A 74 -4.23 -4.98 -1.63
C HIS A 74 -4.76 -4.48 -2.96
N ALA A 75 -4.28 -4.99 -4.10
CA ALA A 75 -4.59 -4.43 -5.40
C ALA A 75 -5.79 -5.10 -6.11
N GLY A 76 -6.15 -6.31 -5.69
CA GLY A 76 -7.20 -7.09 -6.36
C GLY A 76 -6.89 -7.30 -7.83
N LYS A 77 -7.93 -7.31 -8.67
CA LYS A 77 -7.75 -7.40 -10.12
C LYS A 77 -7.08 -6.12 -10.62
N SER A 78 -5.90 -6.26 -11.17
CA SER A 78 -5.00 -5.16 -11.45
C SER A 78 -4.09 -5.43 -12.63
N LYS A 79 -3.62 -4.36 -13.26
CA LYS A 79 -2.73 -4.41 -14.42
C LYS A 79 -1.90 -3.14 -14.51
N MET A 80 -0.61 -3.29 -14.73
CA MET A 80 0.29 -2.18 -14.99
C MET A 80 0.20 -1.74 -16.46
N LYS A 81 0.67 -0.51 -16.74
CA LYS A 81 0.72 0.02 -18.11
C LYS A 81 1.61 -0.82 -19.05
N ASP A 82 2.60 -1.51 -18.47
CA ASP A 82 3.49 -2.43 -19.23
C ASP A 82 2.83 -3.78 -19.55
N GLY A 83 1.59 -4.00 -19.12
CA GLY A 83 0.81 -5.20 -19.40
C GLY A 83 0.86 -6.27 -18.34
N ARG A 84 1.69 -6.13 -17.29
CA ARG A 84 1.75 -7.11 -16.20
C ARG A 84 0.47 -7.05 -15.36
N ALA A 85 -0.22 -8.17 -15.22
CA ALA A 85 -1.39 -8.33 -14.38
C ALA A 85 -0.99 -8.85 -12.99
N GLY A 86 -1.94 -8.87 -12.03
CA GLY A 86 -1.68 -9.42 -10.70
C GLY A 86 -0.65 -8.61 -9.94
N VAL A 87 -0.88 -7.33 -9.79
CA VAL A 87 0.10 -6.38 -9.24
C VAL A 87 0.54 -6.72 -7.81
N ASN A 88 -0.29 -7.43 -7.03
CA ASN A 88 0.13 -7.95 -5.72
C ASN A 88 1.42 -8.77 -5.78
N ASP A 89 1.66 -9.47 -6.88
CA ASP A 89 2.79 -10.40 -7.00
C ASP A 89 4.15 -9.69 -6.85
N PHE A 90 4.26 -8.44 -7.30
CA PHE A 90 5.52 -7.71 -7.41
C PHE A 90 5.48 -6.32 -6.75
N SER A 91 4.51 -6.06 -5.89
CA SER A 91 4.33 -4.73 -5.29
C SER A 91 4.29 -4.75 -3.76
N ILE A 92 4.53 -3.57 -3.20
CA ILE A 92 4.29 -3.25 -1.79
C ILE A 92 3.08 -2.32 -1.75
N GLY A 93 2.06 -2.67 -0.96
CA GLY A 93 0.86 -1.85 -0.77
C GLY A 93 0.98 -0.99 0.48
N ILE A 94 0.70 0.30 0.32
CA ILE A 94 0.64 1.28 1.42
C ILE A 94 -0.75 1.90 1.43
N GLU A 95 -1.40 1.83 2.57
CA GLU A 95 -2.70 2.44 2.82
C GLU A 95 -2.54 3.76 3.58
N LEU A 96 -3.22 4.80 3.12
CA LEU A 96 -3.35 6.06 3.84
C LEU A 96 -4.75 6.14 4.45
N VAL A 97 -4.84 6.35 5.77
CA VAL A 97 -6.16 6.51 6.43
C VAL A 97 -6.82 7.76 5.89
N ASN A 98 -7.89 7.56 5.14
CA ASN A 98 -8.64 8.61 4.46
C ASN A 98 -9.97 8.05 3.96
N LEU A 99 -11.05 8.82 4.07
CA LEU A 99 -12.39 8.40 3.65
C LEU A 99 -12.55 8.26 2.13
N ASN A 100 -11.59 8.77 1.37
CA ASN A 100 -11.59 8.70 -0.09
C ASN A 100 -12.82 9.37 -0.73
N ASP A 101 -13.33 10.41 -0.11
CA ASP A 101 -14.53 11.15 -0.55
C ASP A 101 -14.20 12.45 -1.31
N GLY A 102 -12.91 12.75 -1.50
CA GLY A 102 -12.44 13.95 -2.18
C GLY A 102 -12.42 15.21 -1.30
N THR A 103 -12.95 15.14 -0.08
CA THR A 103 -12.99 16.28 0.87
C THR A 103 -12.16 16.02 2.12
N ASP A 104 -11.99 14.76 2.51
CA ASP A 104 -11.14 14.36 3.63
C ASP A 104 -9.68 14.66 3.28
N PRO A 105 -9.00 15.55 4.04
CA PRO A 105 -7.63 15.94 3.67
C PRO A 105 -6.61 14.85 4.00
N PHE A 106 -5.46 14.90 3.29
CA PHE A 106 -4.26 14.16 3.67
C PHE A 106 -3.38 15.11 4.50
N PRO A 107 -3.28 14.93 5.83
CA PRO A 107 -2.47 15.81 6.67
C PRO A 107 -0.99 15.78 6.29
N GLU A 108 -0.30 16.89 6.55
CA GLU A 108 1.13 17.01 6.24
C GLU A 108 1.97 15.92 6.92
N GLU A 109 1.64 15.57 8.17
CA GLU A 109 2.31 14.52 8.94
C GLU A 109 2.19 13.15 8.26
N GLN A 110 1.01 12.85 7.71
CA GLN A 110 0.77 11.61 6.98
C GLN A 110 1.62 11.55 5.70
N ILE A 111 1.64 12.63 4.94
CA ILE A 111 2.43 12.71 3.70
C ILE A 111 3.93 12.64 4.01
N ARG A 112 4.38 13.30 5.06
CA ARG A 112 5.79 13.25 5.49
C ARG A 112 6.18 11.82 5.88
N ALA A 113 5.34 11.12 6.64
CA ALA A 113 5.57 9.72 7.01
C ALA A 113 5.59 8.81 5.79
N MET A 114 4.67 9.00 4.84
CA MET A 114 4.64 8.27 3.57
C MET A 114 5.95 8.46 2.80
N ARG A 115 6.43 9.69 2.66
CA ARG A 115 7.69 9.96 1.95
C ARG A 115 8.88 9.27 2.63
N GLY A 116 8.93 9.30 3.96
CA GLY A 116 9.97 8.61 4.73
C GLY A 116 9.95 7.10 4.51
N LEU A 117 8.76 6.50 4.55
CA LEU A 117 8.59 5.07 4.28
C LEU A 117 8.97 4.71 2.84
N LEU A 118 8.56 5.52 1.87
CA LEU A 118 8.92 5.32 0.45
C LEU A 118 10.44 5.36 0.25
N ARG A 119 11.14 6.31 0.87
CA ARG A 119 12.62 6.36 0.80
C ARG A 119 13.25 5.08 1.34
N ALA A 120 12.75 4.57 2.45
CA ALA A 120 13.24 3.33 3.04
C ALA A 120 13.00 2.12 2.11
N ILE A 121 11.82 2.05 1.49
CA ILE A 121 11.49 0.99 0.52
C ILE A 121 12.38 1.08 -0.72
N LEU A 122 12.58 2.28 -1.25
CA LEU A 122 13.46 2.52 -2.39
C LEU A 122 14.92 2.10 -2.12
N ALA A 123 15.36 2.22 -0.87
CA ALA A 123 16.70 1.78 -0.47
C ALA A 123 16.84 0.26 -0.41
N ARG A 124 15.73 -0.48 -0.20
CA ARG A 124 15.72 -1.94 -0.03
C ARG A 124 15.41 -2.71 -1.31
N HIS A 125 14.65 -2.11 -2.22
CA HIS A 125 14.14 -2.78 -3.41
C HIS A 125 14.38 -1.96 -4.68
N PRO A 126 14.52 -2.61 -5.85
CA PRO A 126 14.70 -1.90 -7.14
C PRO A 126 13.37 -1.35 -7.64
N ILE A 127 12.75 -0.44 -6.89
CA ILE A 127 11.45 0.14 -7.24
C ILE A 127 11.59 1.01 -8.50
N ARG A 128 10.76 0.71 -9.48
CA ARG A 128 10.67 1.45 -10.75
C ARG A 128 9.36 2.22 -10.88
N HIS A 129 8.31 1.78 -10.14
CA HIS A 129 6.98 2.32 -10.27
C HIS A 129 6.39 2.62 -8.90
N ILE A 130 5.89 3.83 -8.72
CA ILE A 130 5.03 4.21 -7.61
C ILE A 130 3.72 4.64 -8.25
N VAL A 131 2.68 3.85 -8.05
CA VAL A 131 1.38 4.04 -8.67
C VAL A 131 0.28 4.12 -7.61
N THR A 132 -0.87 4.62 -8.01
CA THR A 132 -2.08 4.59 -7.18
C THR A 132 -2.94 3.38 -7.53
N HIS A 133 -3.83 3.00 -6.63
CA HIS A 133 -4.79 1.92 -6.90
C HIS A 133 -5.67 2.27 -8.12
N TYR A 134 -6.06 3.54 -8.24
CA TYR A 134 -6.77 4.04 -9.42
C TYR A 134 -6.04 3.71 -10.73
N GLU A 135 -4.71 3.90 -10.75
CA GLU A 135 -3.91 3.71 -11.96
C GLU A 135 -3.76 2.24 -12.37
N CYS A 136 -3.73 1.31 -11.41
CA CYS A 136 -3.51 -0.12 -11.69
C CYS A 136 -4.76 -0.99 -11.58
N ALA A 137 -5.90 -0.42 -11.21
CA ALA A 137 -7.16 -1.18 -11.17
C ALA A 137 -7.56 -1.67 -12.57
N ASP A 138 -8.05 -2.90 -12.65
CA ASP A 138 -8.50 -3.52 -13.92
C ASP A 138 -9.93 -4.06 -13.73
N PRO A 139 -10.92 -3.64 -14.54
CA PRO A 139 -10.81 -2.63 -15.60
C PRO A 139 -10.58 -1.22 -15.05
N PRO A 140 -10.10 -0.27 -15.88
CA PRO A 140 -9.97 1.12 -15.48
C PRO A 140 -11.27 1.67 -14.87
N GLY A 141 -11.15 2.35 -13.74
CA GLY A 141 -12.30 2.89 -13.01
C GLY A 141 -12.89 1.94 -11.96
N ARG A 142 -12.40 0.69 -11.87
CA ARG A 142 -12.84 -0.24 -10.81
C ARG A 142 -12.56 0.30 -9.41
N LYS A 143 -11.47 1.06 -9.25
CA LYS A 143 -11.06 1.72 -8.01
C LYS A 143 -10.73 3.17 -8.27
N SER A 144 -11.04 4.03 -7.31
CA SER A 144 -10.80 5.48 -7.40
C SER A 144 -9.69 5.97 -6.48
N ASP A 145 -9.24 5.17 -5.53
CA ASP A 145 -8.36 5.60 -4.46
C ASP A 145 -6.90 5.75 -4.89
N PRO A 146 -6.18 6.68 -4.28
CA PRO A 146 -6.64 7.70 -3.32
C PRO A 146 -7.14 8.98 -4.02
N VAL A 147 -8.40 9.33 -3.83
CA VAL A 147 -8.97 10.57 -4.38
C VAL A 147 -8.32 11.78 -3.71
N GLY A 148 -7.92 12.76 -4.52
CA GLY A 148 -7.26 13.97 -4.03
C GLY A 148 -5.76 13.82 -3.78
N PHE A 149 -5.19 12.68 -4.07
CA PHE A 149 -3.74 12.48 -3.97
C PHE A 149 -3.01 13.33 -5.03
N LYS A 150 -1.94 13.99 -4.61
CA LYS A 150 -1.17 14.85 -5.51
C LYS A 150 0.12 14.15 -5.96
N PRO A 151 0.32 13.96 -7.27
CA PRO A 151 1.57 13.35 -7.77
C PRO A 151 2.84 14.05 -7.29
N SER A 152 2.77 15.36 -7.02
CA SER A 152 3.91 16.11 -6.48
C SER A 152 4.40 15.60 -5.13
N TRP A 153 3.56 14.90 -4.36
CA TRP A 153 3.96 14.36 -3.06
C TRP A 153 4.99 13.23 -3.14
N ILE A 154 5.14 12.61 -4.30
CA ILE A 154 6.12 11.53 -4.52
C ILE A 154 7.29 11.96 -5.41
N HIS A 155 7.35 13.24 -5.79
CA HIS A 155 8.48 13.74 -6.56
C HIS A 155 9.73 13.91 -5.67
N GLY A 156 10.91 13.70 -6.25
CA GLY A 156 12.19 13.94 -5.58
C GLY A 156 12.54 12.92 -4.47
N LEU A 157 12.02 11.73 -4.57
CA LEU A 157 12.34 10.63 -3.66
C LEU A 157 13.66 9.95 -4.02
#